data_16527cf66b66609f41a7e65739a09495
#
_entry.id   16527cf66b66609f41a7e65739a09495
#
_cell.length_a   1.000
_cell.length_b   1.000
_cell.length_c   1.000
_cell.angle_alpha   90.00
_cell.angle_beta   90.00
_cell.angle_gamma   90.00
#
_symmetry.space_group_name_H-M   'P 1'
#
loop_
_entity.id
_entity.type
_entity.pdbx_description
1 polymer ?
#
loop_
_entity_poly.entity_id
_entity_poly.type
_entity_poly.pdbx_seq_one_letter_code
_entity_poly.pdbx_strand_id
1 'polypeptide(L)'
;MSRWVRVALVAVVAAGLVSLPACGNNNSGKIKIAVVTNCTDPFWDLCEAGAKKAAQENDVELLFRQPERMAAEVQKPVIDAWVSQGVSGIAVSVIDPKGQTEDLTIVAKKVPLVTMDNDAPDSGRICYVGVDNKEAGRAVGRLVKKILPNGGTIALFIGSTTSANGQARPAGVLEELATPEANGTRAKHPLRPELEGKYYGKYFLVDGESKTDDGLKERAVTNARDMLNRVDGVPDLCFVGLYAYNPPAILEAVRARSLVGKVKIVGFDENPETLKSITSGDIEGTVVQDPYNYGYKSVEILAAEVRGDHSKRLKGSAAYQVITKDGGPDQDINGLRIKFPKAVDYERTVRDQLKSVGK
;
A
#
# COMPACT_ATOMS: atom_id res chain seq x y z
N MET A 1 21.48 -46.30 -97.34
CA MET A 1 20.69 -47.03 -96.41
C MET A 1 21.26 -46.83 -94.98
N SER A 2 20.86 -45.85 -94.25
CA SER A 2 21.34 -45.59 -92.84
C SER A 2 20.19 -45.34 -91.91
N ARG A 3 20.07 -46.20 -90.93
CA ARG A 3 19.05 -46.11 -89.83
C ARG A 3 19.55 -45.12 -88.80
N TRP A 4 18.79 -44.08 -88.60
CA TRP A 4 19.04 -43.16 -87.46
C TRP A 4 18.30 -43.68 -86.22
N VAL A 5 19.07 -43.96 -85.16
CA VAL A 5 18.51 -44.30 -83.82
C VAL A 5 18.31 -42.98 -83.09
N ARG A 6 17.05 -42.70 -82.66
CA ARG A 6 16.72 -41.57 -81.78
C ARG A 6 16.87 -42.05 -80.35
N VAL A 7 17.80 -41.47 -79.63
CA VAL A 7 17.93 -41.60 -78.18
C VAL A 7 17.04 -40.53 -77.54
N ALA A 8 16.05 -40.96 -76.82
CA ALA A 8 15.21 -40.06 -76.00
C ALA A 8 15.89 -39.85 -74.64
N LEU A 9 16.27 -38.60 -74.32
CA LEU A 9 16.80 -38.20 -73.03
C LEU A 9 15.60 -37.93 -72.11
N VAL A 10 15.40 -38.77 -71.09
CA VAL A 10 14.42 -38.53 -70.00
C VAL A 10 15.12 -37.68 -68.97
N ALA A 11 14.75 -36.40 -68.83
CA ALA A 11 15.19 -35.51 -67.74
C ALA A 11 14.31 -35.77 -66.50
N VAL A 12 14.86 -36.37 -65.46
CA VAL A 12 14.24 -36.51 -64.14
C VAL A 12 14.45 -35.20 -63.40
N VAL A 13 13.39 -34.39 -63.26
CA VAL A 13 13.41 -33.21 -62.41
C VAL A 13 13.16 -33.69 -60.98
N ALA A 14 14.18 -33.78 -60.19
CA ALA A 14 14.12 -33.97 -58.73
C ALA A 14 13.66 -32.64 -58.09
N ALA A 15 12.39 -32.51 -57.72
CA ALA A 15 11.91 -31.41 -56.90
C ALA A 15 12.44 -31.57 -55.47
N GLY A 16 13.56 -30.90 -55.17
CA GLY A 16 14.06 -30.76 -53.82
C GLY A 16 13.10 -29.86 -52.99
N LEU A 17 12.36 -30.45 -52.08
CA LEU A 17 11.66 -29.71 -51.02
C LEU A 17 12.71 -29.07 -50.11
N VAL A 18 13.01 -27.80 -50.40
CA VAL A 18 13.73 -26.95 -49.42
C VAL A 18 12.78 -26.63 -48.31
N SER A 19 12.84 -27.39 -47.20
CA SER A 19 12.23 -27.04 -45.93
C SER A 19 12.96 -25.81 -45.39
N LEU A 20 12.39 -24.61 -45.61
CA LEU A 20 12.80 -23.40 -44.92
C LEU A 20 12.60 -23.65 -43.42
N PRO A 21 13.64 -23.52 -42.58
CA PRO A 21 13.41 -23.49 -41.16
C PRO A 21 12.48 -22.30 -40.89
N ALA A 22 11.30 -22.58 -40.35
CA ALA A 22 10.48 -21.55 -39.72
C ALA A 22 11.34 -20.89 -38.65
N CYS A 23 11.83 -19.68 -38.93
CA CYS A 23 12.39 -18.80 -37.90
C CYS A 23 11.24 -18.53 -36.93
N GLY A 24 11.04 -19.47 -36.00
CA GLY A 24 10.35 -19.16 -34.77
C GLY A 24 11.14 -18.03 -34.13
N ASN A 25 10.51 -16.86 -34.07
CA ASN A 25 11.06 -15.72 -33.37
C ASN A 25 11.02 -16.08 -31.88
N ASN A 26 11.96 -16.95 -31.44
CA ASN A 26 12.25 -17.20 -30.03
C ASN A 26 12.92 -15.94 -29.48
N ASN A 27 12.15 -14.87 -29.41
CA ASN A 27 12.45 -13.78 -28.50
C ASN A 27 12.10 -14.27 -27.10
N SER A 28 12.86 -15.26 -26.60
CA SER A 28 12.82 -15.73 -25.21
C SER A 28 13.48 -14.69 -24.32
N GLY A 29 13.05 -13.43 -24.46
CA GLY A 29 13.33 -12.41 -23.50
C GLY A 29 12.74 -12.84 -22.18
N LYS A 30 13.52 -12.76 -21.09
CA LYS A 30 13.04 -13.01 -19.73
C LYS A 30 11.75 -12.22 -19.48
N ILE A 31 10.75 -12.84 -18.86
CA ILE A 31 9.52 -12.13 -18.45
C ILE A 31 9.92 -10.94 -17.59
N LYS A 32 9.46 -9.74 -17.96
CA LYS A 32 9.75 -8.49 -17.24
C LYS A 32 8.52 -8.04 -16.47
N ILE A 33 8.63 -7.98 -15.15
CA ILE A 33 7.55 -7.49 -14.28
C ILE A 33 7.95 -6.14 -13.70
N ALA A 34 7.07 -5.17 -13.87
CA ALA A 34 7.25 -3.83 -13.34
C ALA A 34 6.44 -3.63 -12.04
N VAL A 35 7.01 -2.91 -11.08
CA VAL A 35 6.36 -2.50 -9.84
C VAL A 35 6.59 -1.00 -9.64
N VAL A 36 5.52 -0.20 -9.63
CA VAL A 36 5.56 1.25 -9.44
C VAL A 36 4.81 1.61 -8.17
N THR A 37 5.51 2.19 -7.21
CA THR A 37 4.93 2.65 -5.95
C THR A 37 4.33 4.06 -6.10
N ASN A 38 3.73 4.61 -5.05
CA ASN A 38 3.14 5.94 -5.08
C ASN A 38 4.10 7.07 -4.66
N CYS A 39 5.17 6.76 -3.92
CA CYS A 39 6.20 7.72 -3.49
C CYS A 39 7.46 6.99 -3.03
N THR A 40 8.47 7.74 -2.59
CA THR A 40 9.65 7.22 -1.89
C THR A 40 9.40 7.21 -0.38
N ASP A 41 9.40 6.01 0.22
CA ASP A 41 9.27 5.81 1.66
C ASP A 41 9.85 4.46 2.10
N PRO A 42 10.38 4.29 3.33
CA PRO A 42 10.86 3.01 3.86
C PRO A 42 9.83 1.87 3.81
N PHE A 43 8.54 2.17 3.85
CA PHE A 43 7.45 1.21 3.60
C PHE A 43 7.65 0.46 2.28
N TRP A 44 8.08 1.15 1.24
CA TRP A 44 8.29 0.59 -0.09
C TRP A 44 9.59 -0.21 -0.22
N ASP A 45 10.54 -0.04 0.70
CA ASP A 45 11.75 -0.87 0.76
C ASP A 45 11.39 -2.33 1.13
N LEU A 46 10.41 -2.53 2.01
CA LEU A 46 9.86 -3.85 2.30
C LEU A 46 9.13 -4.46 1.10
N CYS A 47 8.35 -3.65 0.38
CA CYS A 47 7.69 -4.08 -0.85
C CYS A 47 8.73 -4.51 -1.91
N GLU A 48 9.80 -3.74 -2.08
CA GLU A 48 10.91 -4.08 -2.98
C GLU A 48 11.57 -5.40 -2.57
N ALA A 49 11.79 -5.63 -1.27
CA ALA A 49 12.35 -6.87 -0.76
C ALA A 49 11.50 -8.09 -1.14
N GLY A 50 10.18 -8.01 -0.93
CA GLY A 50 9.25 -9.05 -1.33
C GLY A 50 9.20 -9.26 -2.84
N ALA A 51 9.17 -8.17 -3.62
CA ALA A 51 9.17 -8.22 -5.08
C ALA A 51 10.44 -8.89 -5.63
N LYS A 52 11.63 -8.55 -5.10
CA LYS A 52 12.91 -9.18 -5.46
C LYS A 52 12.90 -10.68 -5.17
N LYS A 53 12.40 -11.08 -4.00
CA LYS A 53 12.29 -12.49 -3.61
C LYS A 53 11.40 -13.26 -4.59
N ALA A 54 10.20 -12.74 -4.89
CA ALA A 54 9.29 -13.37 -5.84
C ALA A 54 9.88 -13.40 -7.26
N ALA A 55 10.57 -12.35 -7.69
CA ALA A 55 11.22 -12.31 -8.99
C ALA A 55 12.29 -13.40 -9.15
N GLN A 56 13.08 -13.63 -8.11
CA GLN A 56 14.07 -14.70 -8.08
C GLN A 56 13.41 -16.08 -8.14
N GLU A 57 12.36 -16.32 -7.35
CA GLU A 57 11.66 -17.62 -7.28
C GLU A 57 10.88 -17.94 -8.56
N ASN A 58 10.40 -16.91 -9.25
CA ASN A 58 9.65 -17.06 -10.50
C ASN A 58 10.49 -16.87 -11.77
N ASP A 59 11.81 -16.72 -11.66
CA ASP A 59 12.71 -16.48 -12.78
C ASP A 59 12.21 -15.37 -13.74
N VAL A 60 11.92 -14.19 -13.19
CA VAL A 60 11.51 -12.99 -13.92
C VAL A 60 12.50 -11.85 -13.68
N GLU A 61 12.57 -10.91 -14.62
CA GLU A 61 13.28 -9.64 -14.45
C GLU A 61 12.35 -8.65 -13.75
N LEU A 62 12.81 -8.05 -12.64
CA LEU A 62 12.06 -7.05 -11.88
C LEU A 62 12.52 -5.64 -12.25
N LEU A 63 11.59 -4.79 -12.62
CA LEU A 63 11.73 -3.34 -12.68
C LEU A 63 10.98 -2.73 -11.50
N PHE A 64 11.68 -2.07 -10.58
CA PHE A 64 11.08 -1.47 -9.39
C PHE A 64 11.35 0.02 -9.34
N ARG A 65 10.32 0.84 -9.12
CA ARG A 65 10.48 2.30 -9.03
C ARG A 65 9.62 2.88 -7.92
N GLN A 66 10.26 3.68 -7.09
CA GLN A 66 9.64 4.59 -6.15
C GLN A 66 9.69 6.01 -6.75
N PRO A 67 8.55 6.63 -7.13
CA PRO A 67 8.51 8.02 -7.57
C PRO A 67 8.97 8.96 -6.45
N GLU A 68 9.57 10.08 -6.81
CA GLU A 68 10.16 11.03 -5.84
C GLU A 68 9.12 11.66 -4.91
N ARG A 69 7.87 11.79 -5.38
CA ARG A 69 6.76 12.36 -4.60
C ARG A 69 5.44 11.69 -4.98
N MET A 70 4.46 11.81 -4.08
CA MET A 70 3.10 11.28 -4.24
C MET A 70 2.28 12.17 -5.19
N ALA A 71 2.54 12.02 -6.50
CA ALA A 71 1.88 12.80 -7.55
C ALA A 71 1.70 11.97 -8.82
N ALA A 72 0.46 11.91 -9.34
CA ALA A 72 0.11 11.11 -10.51
C ALA A 72 0.92 11.52 -11.75
N GLU A 73 1.20 12.81 -11.90
CA GLU A 73 2.02 13.36 -13.00
C GLU A 73 3.49 12.93 -12.95
N VAL A 74 4.00 12.50 -11.78
CA VAL A 74 5.35 11.93 -11.64
C VAL A 74 5.33 10.42 -11.86
N GLN A 75 4.26 9.74 -11.46
CA GLN A 75 4.13 8.29 -11.60
C GLN A 75 3.82 7.86 -13.04
N LYS A 76 2.92 8.57 -13.74
CA LYS A 76 2.46 8.23 -15.09
C LYS A 76 3.59 8.04 -16.12
N PRO A 77 4.58 8.94 -16.25
CA PRO A 77 5.67 8.77 -17.22
C PRO A 77 6.48 7.48 -17.00
N VAL A 78 6.63 7.03 -15.75
CA VAL A 78 7.33 5.78 -15.43
C VAL A 78 6.53 4.58 -15.94
N ILE A 79 5.20 4.57 -15.69
CA ILE A 79 4.29 3.52 -16.16
C ILE A 79 4.31 3.46 -17.69
N ASP A 80 4.10 4.59 -18.36
CA ASP A 80 4.05 4.69 -19.82
C ASP A 80 5.36 4.23 -20.47
N ALA A 81 6.51 4.64 -19.91
CA ALA A 81 7.82 4.24 -20.41
C ALA A 81 8.02 2.72 -20.33
N TRP A 82 7.69 2.09 -19.22
CA TRP A 82 7.88 0.65 -19.05
C TRP A 82 6.90 -0.18 -19.88
N VAL A 83 5.65 0.25 -20.00
CA VAL A 83 4.69 -0.38 -20.91
C VAL A 83 5.16 -0.28 -22.36
N SER A 84 5.71 0.87 -22.78
CA SER A 84 6.29 1.07 -24.12
C SER A 84 7.54 0.24 -24.35
N GLN A 85 8.33 -0.05 -23.30
CA GLN A 85 9.50 -0.94 -23.36
C GLN A 85 9.15 -2.43 -23.36
N GLY A 86 7.86 -2.78 -23.33
CA GLY A 86 7.38 -4.15 -23.45
C GLY A 86 7.50 -4.97 -22.19
N VAL A 87 7.22 -4.39 -20.99
CA VAL A 87 7.05 -5.19 -19.78
C VAL A 87 5.92 -6.19 -19.96
N SER A 88 6.05 -7.37 -19.38
CA SER A 88 5.08 -8.46 -19.50
C SER A 88 3.86 -8.28 -18.56
N GLY A 89 4.01 -7.49 -17.49
CA GLY A 89 2.96 -7.16 -16.53
C GLY A 89 3.42 -6.06 -15.59
N ILE A 90 2.47 -5.37 -14.96
CA ILE A 90 2.76 -4.23 -14.09
C ILE A 90 1.89 -4.21 -12.84
N ALA A 91 2.51 -3.92 -11.69
CA ALA A 91 1.82 -3.61 -10.44
C ALA A 91 1.96 -2.13 -10.10
N VAL A 92 0.88 -1.49 -9.66
CA VAL A 92 0.82 -0.03 -9.39
C VAL A 92 0.13 0.23 -8.05
N SER A 93 0.76 1.05 -7.19
CA SER A 93 0.05 1.68 -6.07
C SER A 93 -0.56 2.99 -6.56
N VAL A 94 -1.89 3.04 -6.64
CA VAL A 94 -2.62 4.15 -7.26
C VAL A 94 -2.63 5.38 -6.35
N ILE A 95 -2.33 6.56 -6.89
CA ILE A 95 -2.28 7.82 -6.13
C ILE A 95 -3.65 8.49 -6.09
N ASP A 96 -4.29 8.63 -7.23
CA ASP A 96 -5.61 9.21 -7.42
C ASP A 96 -6.48 8.28 -8.29
N PRO A 97 -7.36 7.46 -7.69
CA PRO A 97 -8.20 6.54 -8.46
C PRO A 97 -9.07 7.25 -9.50
N LYS A 98 -9.59 8.44 -9.20
CA LYS A 98 -10.46 9.18 -10.12
C LYS A 98 -9.68 9.70 -11.32
N GLY A 99 -8.51 10.28 -11.07
CA GLY A 99 -7.69 10.86 -12.14
C GLY A 99 -6.94 9.82 -12.96
N GLN A 100 -6.61 8.65 -12.38
CA GLN A 100 -5.77 7.64 -13.03
C GLN A 100 -6.52 6.47 -13.66
N THR A 101 -7.82 6.26 -13.37
CA THR A 101 -8.56 5.09 -13.86
C THR A 101 -8.53 4.94 -15.38
N GLU A 102 -8.70 6.04 -16.14
CA GLU A 102 -8.68 6.00 -17.60
C GLU A 102 -7.29 5.57 -18.14
N ASP A 103 -6.23 6.18 -17.66
CA ASP A 103 -4.86 5.84 -18.05
C ASP A 103 -4.52 4.39 -17.69
N LEU A 104 -4.88 3.93 -16.49
CA LEU A 104 -4.66 2.55 -16.06
C LEU A 104 -5.49 1.55 -16.86
N THR A 105 -6.69 1.93 -17.31
CA THR A 105 -7.51 1.11 -18.24
C THR A 105 -6.80 0.93 -19.58
N ILE A 106 -6.12 1.96 -20.09
CA ILE A 106 -5.31 1.86 -21.31
C ILE A 106 -4.13 0.92 -21.10
N VAL A 107 -3.48 0.97 -19.93
CA VAL A 107 -2.41 0.05 -19.54
C VAL A 107 -2.92 -1.39 -19.47
N ALA A 108 -4.06 -1.62 -18.78
CA ALA A 108 -4.65 -2.95 -18.60
C ALA A 108 -5.05 -3.64 -19.91
N LYS A 109 -5.33 -2.87 -20.98
CA LYS A 109 -5.58 -3.40 -22.33
C LYS A 109 -4.30 -3.88 -23.03
N LYS A 110 -3.12 -3.45 -22.57
CA LYS A 110 -1.83 -3.79 -23.19
C LYS A 110 -1.10 -4.90 -22.44
N VAL A 111 -1.14 -4.85 -21.10
CA VAL A 111 -0.44 -5.80 -20.22
C VAL A 111 -1.29 -6.10 -18.97
N PRO A 112 -1.16 -7.28 -18.35
CA PRO A 112 -1.77 -7.56 -17.07
C PRO A 112 -1.42 -6.50 -16.03
N LEU A 113 -2.45 -5.91 -15.39
CA LEU A 113 -2.35 -4.88 -14.38
C LEU A 113 -2.81 -5.44 -13.02
N VAL A 114 -1.98 -5.29 -12.00
CA VAL A 114 -2.34 -5.48 -10.58
C VAL A 114 -2.31 -4.11 -9.91
N THR A 115 -3.29 -3.80 -9.06
CA THR A 115 -3.18 -2.68 -8.12
C THR A 115 -2.75 -3.19 -6.76
N MET A 116 -1.94 -2.44 -6.03
CA MET A 116 -1.47 -2.80 -4.70
C MET A 116 -1.52 -1.61 -3.75
N ASP A 117 -1.70 -1.85 -2.42
CA ASP A 117 -1.82 -0.84 -1.37
C ASP A 117 -2.99 0.13 -1.58
N ASN A 118 -2.99 0.87 -2.67
CA ASN A 118 -4.10 1.71 -3.13
C ASN A 118 -4.69 1.17 -4.42
N ASP A 119 -6.02 1.19 -4.49
CA ASP A 119 -6.80 0.55 -5.54
C ASP A 119 -7.47 1.55 -6.51
N ALA A 120 -7.68 1.08 -7.73
CA ALA A 120 -8.58 1.66 -8.73
C ALA A 120 -9.43 0.53 -9.34
N PRO A 121 -10.56 0.16 -8.73
CA PRO A 121 -11.35 -1.01 -9.12
C PRO A 121 -11.77 -1.01 -10.58
N ASP A 122 -12.07 0.16 -11.12
CA ASP A 122 -12.59 0.34 -12.49
C ASP A 122 -11.48 0.44 -13.56
N SER A 123 -10.21 0.24 -13.20
CA SER A 123 -9.06 0.33 -14.11
C SER A 123 -8.84 -0.88 -15.01
N GLY A 124 -9.68 -1.93 -14.90
CA GLY A 124 -9.47 -3.19 -15.61
C GLY A 124 -8.36 -4.07 -15.02
N ARG A 125 -7.93 -3.79 -13.80
CA ARG A 125 -6.96 -4.62 -13.06
C ARG A 125 -7.44 -6.06 -12.88
N ILE A 126 -6.51 -7.01 -12.87
CA ILE A 126 -6.84 -8.43 -12.67
C ILE A 126 -7.17 -8.75 -11.21
N CYS A 127 -6.51 -8.10 -10.26
CA CYS A 127 -6.85 -8.15 -8.83
C CYS A 127 -6.19 -7.00 -8.07
N TYR A 128 -6.57 -6.84 -6.81
CA TYR A 128 -5.99 -5.93 -5.85
C TYR A 128 -5.18 -6.72 -4.80
N VAL A 129 -3.98 -6.24 -4.48
CA VAL A 129 -3.10 -6.78 -3.45
C VAL A 129 -3.00 -5.76 -2.32
N GLY A 130 -3.84 -5.89 -1.31
CA GLY A 130 -3.89 -4.95 -0.20
C GLY A 130 -4.94 -5.32 0.84
N VAL A 131 -4.95 -4.59 1.95
CA VAL A 131 -5.94 -4.75 3.01
C VAL A 131 -7.25 -4.04 2.65
N ASP A 132 -8.35 -4.41 3.31
CA ASP A 132 -9.52 -3.54 3.40
C ASP A 132 -9.16 -2.34 4.30
N ASN A 133 -8.91 -1.19 3.67
CA ASN A 133 -8.48 0.03 4.36
C ASN A 133 -9.53 0.57 5.34
N LYS A 134 -10.82 0.33 5.08
CA LYS A 134 -11.88 0.75 5.98
C LYS A 134 -11.91 -0.12 7.23
N GLU A 135 -11.77 -1.44 7.08
CA GLU A 135 -11.69 -2.37 8.21
C GLU A 135 -10.39 -2.18 9.02
N ALA A 136 -9.27 -1.93 8.34
CA ALA A 136 -8.02 -1.55 9.02
C ALA A 136 -8.16 -0.24 9.80
N GLY A 137 -8.91 0.74 9.26
CA GLY A 137 -9.31 1.96 9.98
C GLY A 137 -10.15 1.67 11.22
N ARG A 138 -11.12 0.74 11.16
CA ARG A 138 -11.85 0.29 12.35
C ARG A 138 -10.94 -0.32 13.41
N ALA A 139 -9.91 -1.07 12.99
CA ALA A 139 -8.92 -1.61 13.93
C ALA A 139 -8.17 -0.49 14.68
N VAL A 140 -7.82 0.61 13.99
CA VAL A 140 -7.27 1.82 14.64
C VAL A 140 -8.29 2.41 15.63
N GLY A 141 -9.55 2.51 15.24
CA GLY A 141 -10.63 2.97 16.13
C GLY A 141 -10.77 2.10 17.39
N ARG A 142 -10.63 0.78 17.26
CA ARG A 142 -10.60 -0.15 18.41
C ARG A 142 -9.40 0.10 19.33
N LEU A 143 -8.22 0.42 18.78
CA LEU A 143 -7.07 0.84 19.60
C LEU A 143 -7.37 2.13 20.35
N VAL A 144 -7.94 3.15 19.69
CA VAL A 144 -8.33 4.41 20.34
C VAL A 144 -9.32 4.15 21.49
N LYS A 145 -10.34 3.32 21.29
CA LYS A 145 -11.30 2.93 22.36
C LYS A 145 -10.61 2.25 23.54
N LYS A 146 -9.61 1.41 23.30
CA LYS A 146 -8.84 0.73 24.34
C LYS A 146 -8.00 1.71 25.16
N ILE A 147 -7.45 2.73 24.52
CA ILE A 147 -6.54 3.73 25.13
C ILE A 147 -7.33 4.81 25.86
N LEU A 148 -8.44 5.25 25.29
CA LEU A 148 -9.33 6.27 25.85
C LEU A 148 -10.73 5.66 26.11
N PRO A 149 -10.86 4.75 27.09
CA PRO A 149 -12.10 4.01 27.32
C PRO A 149 -13.29 4.90 27.75
N ASN A 150 -13.02 6.08 28.27
CA ASN A 150 -14.03 7.05 28.71
C ASN A 150 -14.36 8.12 27.64
N GLY A 151 -13.75 8.03 26.45
CA GLY A 151 -13.82 9.06 25.42
C GLY A 151 -12.64 10.01 25.52
N GLY A 152 -12.64 11.05 24.70
CA GLY A 152 -11.57 12.04 24.66
C GLY A 152 -11.52 12.82 23.36
N THR A 153 -10.47 13.59 23.18
CA THR A 153 -10.25 14.44 22.00
C THR A 153 -9.26 13.77 21.06
N ILE A 154 -9.63 13.66 19.79
CA ILE A 154 -8.84 13.02 18.78
C ILE A 154 -8.51 13.98 17.62
N ALA A 155 -7.34 13.78 17.03
CA ALA A 155 -6.97 14.39 15.74
C ALA A 155 -6.46 13.30 14.81
N LEU A 156 -6.91 13.32 13.53
CA LEU A 156 -6.51 12.37 12.50
C LEU A 156 -5.56 13.03 11.51
N PHE A 157 -4.47 12.35 11.16
CA PHE A 157 -3.44 12.82 10.23
C PHE A 157 -3.32 11.83 9.07
N ILE A 158 -3.34 12.35 7.84
CA ILE A 158 -3.31 11.57 6.59
C ILE A 158 -2.37 12.20 5.56
N GLY A 159 -1.86 11.37 4.66
CA GLY A 159 -0.99 11.83 3.57
C GLY A 159 -1.72 12.37 2.34
N SER A 160 -2.97 11.96 2.11
CA SER A 160 -3.71 12.37 0.92
C SER A 160 -5.21 12.29 1.15
N THR A 161 -5.94 13.27 0.61
CA THR A 161 -7.42 13.28 0.59
C THR A 161 -8.01 12.63 -0.66
N THR A 162 -7.21 12.38 -1.69
CA THR A 162 -7.65 11.83 -2.99
C THR A 162 -7.43 10.33 -3.10
N SER A 163 -6.42 9.78 -2.41
CA SER A 163 -6.14 8.33 -2.43
C SER A 163 -7.21 7.50 -1.74
N ALA A 164 -7.40 6.26 -2.21
CA ALA A 164 -8.40 5.34 -1.66
C ALA A 164 -8.19 5.09 -0.15
N ASN A 165 -6.95 4.85 0.28
CA ASN A 165 -6.62 4.63 1.69
C ASN A 165 -6.80 5.89 2.56
N GLY A 166 -6.46 7.09 2.02
CA GLY A 166 -6.62 8.37 2.71
C GLY A 166 -8.08 8.72 3.00
N GLN A 167 -9.02 8.17 2.22
CA GLN A 167 -10.45 8.31 2.46
C GLN A 167 -10.98 7.19 3.35
N ALA A 168 -10.59 5.94 3.10
CA ALA A 168 -11.18 4.77 3.77
C ALA A 168 -10.72 4.61 5.21
N ARG A 169 -9.42 4.85 5.53
CA ARG A 169 -8.88 4.70 6.90
C ARG A 169 -9.56 5.63 7.90
N PRO A 170 -9.63 6.97 7.66
CA PRO A 170 -10.37 7.86 8.57
C PRO A 170 -11.84 7.49 8.71
N ALA A 171 -12.50 7.13 7.59
CA ALA A 171 -13.89 6.70 7.63
C ALA A 171 -14.09 5.48 8.53
N GLY A 172 -13.20 4.48 8.45
CA GLY A 172 -13.21 3.31 9.31
C GLY A 172 -13.00 3.65 10.80
N VAL A 173 -12.04 4.54 11.11
CA VAL A 173 -11.80 5.03 12.48
C VAL A 173 -13.08 5.65 13.04
N LEU A 174 -13.66 6.60 12.30
CA LEU A 174 -14.82 7.36 12.76
C LEU A 174 -16.07 6.50 12.89
N GLU A 175 -16.29 5.57 11.97
CA GLU A 175 -17.40 4.61 12.05
C GLU A 175 -17.29 3.69 13.27
N GLU A 176 -16.08 3.23 13.61
CA GLU A 176 -15.83 2.45 14.81
C GLU A 176 -16.10 3.26 16.08
N LEU A 177 -15.77 4.55 16.11
CA LEU A 177 -15.97 5.42 17.27
C LEU A 177 -17.40 5.91 17.42
N ALA A 178 -18.18 5.95 16.34
CA ALA A 178 -19.54 6.48 16.31
C ALA A 178 -20.53 5.68 17.15
N THR A 179 -21.60 6.36 17.56
CA THR A 179 -22.83 5.76 18.09
C THR A 179 -24.03 6.32 17.32
N PRO A 180 -25.24 5.72 17.41
CA PRO A 180 -26.43 6.29 16.77
C PRO A 180 -26.72 7.75 17.16
N GLU A 181 -26.41 8.12 18.42
CA GLU A 181 -26.67 9.47 18.98
C GLU A 181 -25.62 10.49 18.56
N ALA A 182 -24.37 10.02 18.22
CA ALA A 182 -23.25 10.89 17.87
C ALA A 182 -22.43 10.27 16.76
N ASN A 183 -22.78 10.62 15.50
CA ASN A 183 -22.09 10.22 14.28
C ASN A 183 -21.85 11.45 13.41
N GLY A 184 -20.75 12.16 13.67
CA GLY A 184 -20.40 13.39 12.98
C GLY A 184 -21.22 14.61 13.42
N THR A 185 -21.77 14.59 14.64
CA THR A 185 -22.53 15.68 15.22
C THR A 185 -21.63 16.89 15.49
N ARG A 186 -21.89 18.01 14.84
CA ARG A 186 -21.13 19.26 15.03
C ARG A 186 -21.28 19.78 16.47
N ALA A 187 -20.17 20.21 17.05
CA ALA A 187 -20.15 20.75 18.41
C ALA A 187 -18.93 21.66 18.63
N LYS A 188 -18.99 22.42 19.74
CA LYS A 188 -17.82 23.07 20.34
C LYS A 188 -17.28 22.19 21.43
N HIS A 189 -15.96 22.24 21.64
CA HIS A 189 -15.31 21.46 22.69
C HIS A 189 -15.73 21.99 24.08
N PRO A 190 -16.10 21.13 25.03
CA PRO A 190 -16.69 21.58 26.32
C PRO A 190 -15.70 22.37 27.18
N LEU A 191 -14.40 22.06 27.11
CA LEU A 191 -13.34 22.76 27.87
C LEU A 191 -12.66 23.89 27.08
N ARG A 192 -12.84 23.93 25.75
CA ARG A 192 -12.24 24.88 24.84
C ARG A 192 -13.29 25.30 23.79
N PRO A 193 -14.25 26.17 24.16
CA PRO A 193 -15.38 26.52 23.29
C PRO A 193 -15.00 27.17 21.95
N GLU A 194 -13.76 27.65 21.81
CA GLU A 194 -13.17 28.11 20.57
C GLU A 194 -12.81 26.98 19.59
N LEU A 195 -12.71 25.73 20.07
CA LEU A 195 -12.49 24.57 19.23
C LEU A 195 -13.81 24.07 18.68
N GLU A 196 -13.96 24.13 17.38
CA GLU A 196 -15.07 23.50 16.65
C GLU A 196 -14.65 22.10 16.19
N GLY A 197 -15.61 21.18 16.08
CA GLY A 197 -15.34 19.82 15.65
C GLY A 197 -16.60 18.99 15.52
N LYS A 198 -16.45 17.68 15.61
CA LYS A 198 -17.56 16.72 15.54
C LYS A 198 -17.40 15.64 16.58
N TYR A 199 -18.52 15.21 17.15
CA TYR A 199 -18.57 14.02 18.01
C TYR A 199 -18.84 12.76 17.19
N TYR A 200 -18.09 11.71 17.53
CA TYR A 200 -18.30 10.33 17.15
C TYR A 200 -18.36 9.50 18.42
N GLY A 201 -19.59 9.15 18.87
CA GLY A 201 -19.82 8.64 20.22
C GLY A 201 -19.33 9.66 21.26
N LYS A 202 -18.42 9.23 22.10
CA LYS A 202 -17.79 10.06 23.16
C LYS A 202 -16.44 10.67 22.77
N TYR A 203 -16.08 10.62 21.47
CA TYR A 203 -14.81 11.15 20.96
C TYR A 203 -15.04 12.42 20.15
N PHE A 204 -14.33 13.47 20.51
CA PHE A 204 -14.39 14.76 19.82
C PHE A 204 -13.28 14.84 18.78
N LEU A 205 -13.63 14.84 17.50
CA LEU A 205 -12.68 15.09 16.40
C LEU A 205 -12.52 16.59 16.21
N VAL A 206 -11.30 17.09 16.47
CA VAL A 206 -10.96 18.51 16.28
C VAL A 206 -11.11 18.89 14.81
N ASP A 207 -11.66 20.06 14.53
CA ASP A 207 -12.01 20.58 13.20
C ASP A 207 -13.05 19.73 12.44
N GLY A 208 -13.39 18.55 12.93
CA GLY A 208 -14.34 17.62 12.31
C GLY A 208 -13.84 16.99 11.00
N GLU A 209 -12.52 17.02 10.75
CA GLU A 209 -11.86 16.47 9.58
C GLU A 209 -10.42 16.00 9.87
N SER A 210 -9.85 15.23 8.95
CA SER A 210 -8.44 14.83 9.03
C SER A 210 -7.52 15.95 8.51
N LYS A 211 -6.32 16.05 9.09
CA LYS A 211 -5.26 16.95 8.60
C LYS A 211 -4.43 16.23 7.54
N THR A 212 -4.39 16.80 6.33
CA THR A 212 -3.55 16.27 5.24
C THR A 212 -2.21 17.00 5.18
N ASP A 213 -1.17 16.25 4.83
CA ASP A 213 0.17 16.76 4.60
C ASP A 213 0.61 16.66 3.12
N ASP A 214 -0.24 16.10 2.25
CA ASP A 214 0.00 15.89 0.81
C ASP A 214 1.29 15.09 0.53
N GLY A 215 1.61 14.13 1.42
CA GLY A 215 2.80 13.29 1.31
C GLY A 215 4.11 13.98 1.74
N LEU A 216 4.04 15.18 2.35
CA LEU A 216 5.20 15.95 2.77
C LEU A 216 5.48 15.76 4.26
N LYS A 217 6.58 15.08 4.61
CA LYS A 217 6.95 14.75 6.00
C LYS A 217 7.10 15.98 6.89
N GLU A 218 7.66 17.06 6.37
CA GLU A 218 7.83 18.32 7.09
C GLU A 218 6.49 18.97 7.42
N ARG A 219 5.50 18.82 6.51
CA ARG A 219 4.13 19.30 6.75
C ARG A 219 3.43 18.43 7.79
N ALA A 220 3.69 17.12 7.81
CA ALA A 220 3.15 16.24 8.85
C ALA A 220 3.59 16.67 10.26
N VAL A 221 4.88 17.02 10.44
CA VAL A 221 5.41 17.57 11.72
C VAL A 221 4.75 18.93 12.05
N THR A 222 4.63 19.82 11.05
CA THR A 222 3.99 21.12 11.23
C THR A 222 2.52 20.97 11.64
N ASN A 223 1.76 20.12 10.95
CA ASN A 223 0.38 19.81 11.29
C ASN A 223 0.22 19.32 12.74
N ALA A 224 1.12 18.45 13.19
CA ALA A 224 1.12 17.95 14.57
C ALA A 224 1.43 19.06 15.59
N ARG A 225 2.41 19.92 15.31
CA ARG A 225 2.75 21.09 16.16
C ARG A 225 1.59 22.07 16.26
N ASP A 226 0.96 22.40 15.13
CA ASP A 226 -0.18 23.30 15.09
C ASP A 226 -1.39 22.72 15.85
N MET A 227 -1.64 21.42 15.69
CA MET A 227 -2.70 20.75 16.44
C MET A 227 -2.43 20.78 17.94
N LEU A 228 -1.18 20.54 18.40
CA LEU A 228 -0.80 20.64 19.81
C LEU A 228 -1.03 22.05 20.37
N ASN A 229 -0.78 23.11 19.59
CA ASN A 229 -1.08 24.49 19.99
C ASN A 229 -2.58 24.71 20.17
N ARG A 230 -3.40 24.17 19.27
CA ARG A 230 -4.85 24.33 19.31
C ARG A 230 -5.49 23.62 20.52
N VAL A 231 -5.01 22.43 20.85
CA VAL A 231 -5.55 21.60 21.95
C VAL A 231 -4.77 21.73 23.24
N ASP A 232 -3.99 22.80 23.42
CA ASP A 232 -3.21 23.03 24.62
C ASP A 232 -4.09 23.04 25.87
N GLY A 233 -3.71 22.28 26.90
CA GLY A 233 -4.49 22.11 28.14
C GLY A 233 -5.73 21.20 28.04
N VAL A 234 -6.04 20.62 26.87
CA VAL A 234 -7.12 19.64 26.72
C VAL A 234 -6.63 18.27 27.25
N PRO A 235 -7.38 17.62 28.17
CA PRO A 235 -7.05 16.28 28.64
C PRO A 235 -7.47 15.20 27.65
N ASP A 236 -7.04 13.95 27.89
CA ASP A 236 -7.45 12.76 27.15
C ASP A 236 -7.28 12.90 25.63
N LEU A 237 -6.08 13.35 25.23
CA LEU A 237 -5.73 13.55 23.83
C LEU A 237 -5.19 12.26 23.19
N CYS A 238 -5.70 11.93 21.98
CA CYS A 238 -5.12 10.91 21.11
C CYS A 238 -4.92 11.44 19.69
N PHE A 239 -3.68 11.46 19.22
CA PHE A 239 -3.33 11.78 17.85
C PHE A 239 -3.14 10.49 17.05
N VAL A 240 -3.80 10.40 15.91
CA VAL A 240 -3.87 9.19 15.09
C VAL A 240 -3.22 9.46 13.75
N GLY A 241 -2.07 8.86 13.52
CA GLY A 241 -1.35 8.93 12.24
C GLY A 241 -1.71 7.75 11.35
N LEU A 242 -2.29 8.00 10.17
CA LEU A 242 -2.85 6.97 9.29
C LEU A 242 -1.98 6.66 8.05
N TYR A 243 -0.75 7.19 8.02
CA TYR A 243 0.30 6.87 7.05
C TYR A 243 1.61 6.58 7.78
N ALA A 244 2.51 5.80 7.16
CA ALA A 244 3.73 5.28 7.80
C ALA A 244 4.59 6.35 8.49
N TYR A 245 4.69 7.54 7.92
CA TYR A 245 5.51 8.65 8.44
C TYR A 245 4.75 9.57 9.42
N ASN A 246 3.42 9.47 9.53
CA ASN A 246 2.65 10.32 10.45
C ASN A 246 2.96 10.03 11.93
N PRO A 247 2.99 8.78 12.43
CA PRO A 247 3.27 8.53 13.84
C PRO A 247 4.63 9.08 14.30
N PRO A 248 5.76 8.88 13.59
CA PRO A 248 7.02 9.50 13.99
C PRO A 248 7.00 11.03 13.91
N ALA A 249 6.32 11.64 12.93
CA ALA A 249 6.15 13.08 12.84
C ALA A 249 5.35 13.65 14.02
N ILE A 250 4.27 12.97 14.41
CA ILE A 250 3.49 13.31 15.61
C ILE A 250 4.36 13.19 16.86
N LEU A 251 5.12 12.10 17.01
CA LEU A 251 5.98 11.87 18.15
C LEU A 251 7.08 12.93 18.27
N GLU A 252 7.68 13.35 17.16
CA GLU A 252 8.64 14.47 17.13
C GLU A 252 8.04 15.74 17.74
N ALA A 253 6.84 16.13 17.30
CA ALA A 253 6.15 17.30 17.81
C ALA A 253 5.80 17.18 19.31
N VAL A 254 5.35 16.00 19.74
CA VAL A 254 5.01 15.68 21.14
C VAL A 254 6.25 15.71 22.03
N ARG A 255 7.37 15.13 21.59
CA ARG A 255 8.66 15.15 22.29
C ARG A 255 9.18 16.58 22.45
N ALA A 256 9.12 17.40 21.40
CA ALA A 256 9.57 18.81 21.43
C ALA A 256 8.84 19.65 22.48
N ARG A 257 7.63 19.25 22.90
CA ARG A 257 6.84 19.92 23.94
C ARG A 257 6.83 19.17 25.29
N SER A 258 7.60 18.12 25.44
CA SER A 258 7.63 17.27 26.66
C SER A 258 6.25 16.71 27.05
N LEU A 259 5.46 16.32 26.03
CA LEU A 259 4.09 15.82 26.19
C LEU A 259 3.98 14.30 25.99
N VAL A 260 5.13 13.58 25.92
CA VAL A 260 5.14 12.11 25.85
C VAL A 260 4.37 11.52 27.04
N GLY A 261 3.47 10.55 26.74
CA GLY A 261 2.58 9.96 27.73
C GLY A 261 1.32 10.78 28.05
N LYS A 262 1.34 12.10 27.87
CA LYS A 262 0.17 12.99 28.02
C LYS A 262 -0.70 13.00 26.75
N VAL A 263 -0.07 13.05 25.59
CA VAL A 263 -0.72 12.86 24.29
C VAL A 263 -0.51 11.43 23.88
N LYS A 264 -1.59 10.68 23.73
CA LYS A 264 -1.56 9.31 23.23
C LYS A 264 -1.37 9.32 21.71
N ILE A 265 -0.63 8.35 21.18
CA ILE A 265 -0.34 8.24 19.74
C ILE A 265 -0.71 6.84 19.28
N VAL A 266 -1.55 6.76 18.24
CA VAL A 266 -1.85 5.51 17.52
C VAL A 266 -1.39 5.66 16.07
N GLY A 267 -0.75 4.62 15.54
CA GLY A 267 -0.15 4.63 14.24
C GLY A 267 -0.86 3.76 13.20
N PHE A 268 -0.34 3.87 12.00
CA PHE A 268 -0.57 2.98 10.87
C PHE A 268 0.78 2.68 10.21
N ASP A 269 0.90 1.48 9.66
CA ASP A 269 2.10 0.95 9.03
C ASP A 269 3.28 0.61 9.98
N GLU A 270 4.31 0.01 9.40
CA GLU A 270 5.46 -0.60 10.06
C GLU A 270 6.74 0.26 10.03
N ASN A 271 6.60 1.58 10.11
CA ASN A 271 7.77 2.45 10.17
C ASN A 271 8.70 2.04 11.33
N PRO A 272 10.03 1.91 11.12
CA PRO A 272 10.97 1.45 12.15
C PRO A 272 10.95 2.29 13.43
N GLU A 273 10.85 3.63 13.33
CA GLU A 273 10.75 4.50 14.51
C GLU A 273 9.43 4.29 15.27
N THR A 274 8.33 4.04 14.53
CA THR A 274 7.04 3.71 15.15
C THR A 274 7.15 2.41 15.97
N LEU A 275 7.70 1.34 15.40
CA LEU A 275 7.85 0.05 16.08
C LEU A 275 8.73 0.15 17.33
N LYS A 276 9.87 0.86 17.22
CA LYS A 276 10.75 1.14 18.33
C LYS A 276 10.04 1.95 19.42
N SER A 277 9.25 2.94 19.04
CA SER A 277 8.53 3.81 19.97
C SER A 277 7.33 3.12 20.63
N ILE A 278 6.75 2.09 20.00
CA ILE A 278 5.78 1.20 20.66
C ILE A 278 6.49 0.35 21.72
N THR A 279 7.68 -0.16 21.41
CA THR A 279 8.48 -0.95 22.36
C THR A 279 8.86 -0.12 23.59
N SER A 280 9.24 1.17 23.43
CA SER A 280 9.53 2.09 24.55
C SER A 280 8.25 2.54 25.28
N GLY A 281 7.10 2.54 24.65
CA GLY A 281 5.82 3.00 25.20
C GLY A 281 5.51 4.48 24.91
N ASP A 282 6.22 5.10 23.96
CA ASP A 282 5.95 6.46 23.50
C ASP A 282 4.78 6.52 22.49
N ILE A 283 4.53 5.41 21.80
CA ILE A 283 3.38 5.16 20.91
C ILE A 283 2.63 3.95 21.43
N GLU A 284 1.29 3.99 21.45
CA GLU A 284 0.45 2.97 22.05
C GLU A 284 0.31 1.70 21.17
N GLY A 285 0.34 1.88 19.85
CA GLY A 285 0.24 0.78 18.89
C GLY A 285 0.08 1.27 17.46
N THR A 286 0.12 0.32 16.52
CA THR A 286 -0.06 0.58 15.08
C THR A 286 -0.81 -0.57 14.41
N VAL A 287 -1.48 -0.28 13.29
CA VAL A 287 -2.06 -1.27 12.40
C VAL A 287 -1.16 -1.38 11.17
N VAL A 288 -0.71 -2.59 10.83
CA VAL A 288 0.25 -2.84 9.74
C VAL A 288 -0.36 -3.69 8.63
N GLN A 289 0.14 -3.51 7.40
CA GLN A 289 -0.45 -4.07 6.18
C GLN A 289 0.40 -5.14 5.49
N ASP A 290 1.65 -5.37 5.91
CA ASP A 290 2.58 -6.32 5.30
C ASP A 290 3.01 -5.96 3.85
N PRO A 291 3.70 -4.82 3.62
CA PRO A 291 4.17 -4.40 2.31
C PRO A 291 5.14 -5.39 1.65
N TYR A 292 5.87 -6.20 2.42
CA TYR A 292 6.69 -7.27 1.88
C TYR A 292 5.84 -8.23 1.02
N ASN A 293 4.71 -8.68 1.56
CA ASN A 293 3.79 -9.53 0.81
C ASN A 293 3.07 -8.79 -0.32
N TYR A 294 2.93 -7.47 -0.27
CA TYR A 294 2.41 -6.71 -1.41
C TYR A 294 3.32 -6.84 -2.64
N GLY A 295 4.61 -6.63 -2.46
CA GLY A 295 5.59 -6.81 -3.52
C GLY A 295 5.69 -8.27 -3.98
N TYR A 296 5.80 -9.20 -3.03
CA TYR A 296 5.91 -10.62 -3.33
C TYR A 296 4.71 -11.13 -4.13
N LYS A 297 3.47 -10.89 -3.65
CA LYS A 297 2.25 -11.36 -4.30
C LYS A 297 2.01 -10.69 -5.64
N SER A 298 2.28 -9.40 -5.77
CA SER A 298 2.14 -8.70 -7.05
C SER A 298 3.00 -9.33 -8.15
N VAL A 299 4.26 -9.63 -7.84
CA VAL A 299 5.17 -10.27 -8.81
C VAL A 299 4.79 -11.73 -9.06
N GLU A 300 4.44 -12.51 -8.01
CA GLU A 300 3.98 -13.91 -8.14
C GLU A 300 2.76 -13.99 -9.05
N ILE A 301 1.75 -13.14 -8.82
CA ILE A 301 0.50 -13.10 -9.59
C ILE A 301 0.78 -12.75 -11.05
N LEU A 302 1.54 -11.69 -11.30
CA LEU A 302 1.85 -11.24 -12.65
C LEU A 302 2.69 -12.26 -13.42
N ALA A 303 3.67 -12.89 -12.77
CA ALA A 303 4.48 -13.94 -13.38
C ALA A 303 3.64 -15.18 -13.76
N ALA A 304 2.70 -15.58 -12.91
CA ALA A 304 1.74 -16.66 -13.18
C ALA A 304 0.78 -16.27 -14.31
N GLU A 305 0.21 -15.07 -14.27
CA GLU A 305 -0.72 -14.55 -15.28
C GLU A 305 -0.12 -14.56 -16.69
N VAL A 306 1.11 -14.08 -16.83
CA VAL A 306 1.83 -14.07 -18.12
C VAL A 306 2.08 -15.48 -18.66
N ARG A 307 2.15 -16.50 -17.78
CA ARG A 307 2.28 -17.92 -18.13
C ARG A 307 0.95 -18.62 -18.37
N GLY A 308 -0.19 -17.90 -18.24
CA GLY A 308 -1.53 -18.45 -18.39
C GLY A 308 -2.08 -19.13 -17.13
N ASP A 309 -1.41 -19.03 -15.99
CA ASP A 309 -1.90 -19.51 -14.69
C ASP A 309 -2.62 -18.40 -13.94
N HIS A 310 -3.94 -18.49 -13.89
CA HIS A 310 -4.81 -17.51 -13.20
C HIS A 310 -5.14 -17.90 -11.76
N SER A 311 -4.61 -19.01 -11.26
CA SER A 311 -4.92 -19.55 -9.91
C SER A 311 -4.39 -18.68 -8.77
N LYS A 312 -3.38 -17.84 -9.06
CA LYS A 312 -2.75 -16.94 -8.08
C LYS A 312 -3.51 -15.63 -7.85
N ARG A 313 -4.52 -15.31 -8.66
CA ARG A 313 -5.32 -14.10 -8.49
C ARG A 313 -6.01 -14.07 -7.13
N LEU A 314 -5.87 -12.98 -6.40
CA LEU A 314 -6.55 -12.81 -5.11
C LEU A 314 -8.04 -12.51 -5.32
N LYS A 315 -8.88 -13.13 -4.47
CA LYS A 315 -10.34 -12.94 -4.50
C LYS A 315 -10.86 -11.99 -3.43
N GLY A 316 -9.99 -11.46 -2.58
CA GLY A 316 -10.35 -10.56 -1.48
C GLY A 316 -9.13 -9.83 -0.94
N SER A 317 -9.35 -9.04 0.11
CA SER A 317 -8.31 -8.26 0.76
C SER A 317 -7.38 -9.13 1.60
N ALA A 318 -6.13 -8.70 1.75
CA ALA A 318 -5.17 -9.29 2.67
C ALA A 318 -5.56 -9.01 4.14
N ALA A 319 -5.08 -9.82 5.06
CA ALA A 319 -5.21 -9.54 6.49
C ALA A 319 -4.22 -8.44 6.90
N TYR A 320 -4.68 -7.55 7.78
CA TYR A 320 -3.82 -6.62 8.52
C TYR A 320 -3.36 -7.27 9.83
N GLN A 321 -2.44 -6.62 10.55
CA GLN A 321 -2.05 -7.01 11.91
C GLN A 321 -2.13 -5.79 12.84
N VAL A 322 -2.26 -6.03 14.13
CA VAL A 322 -2.32 -4.97 15.14
C VAL A 322 -1.12 -5.13 16.08
N ILE A 323 -0.21 -4.17 16.05
CA ILE A 323 1.03 -4.20 16.81
C ILE A 323 0.88 -3.34 18.06
N THR A 324 1.13 -3.94 19.22
CA THR A 324 1.21 -3.24 20.50
C THR A 324 2.46 -3.70 21.28
N LYS A 325 2.80 -3.03 22.35
CA LYS A 325 3.96 -3.39 23.18
C LYS A 325 3.91 -4.86 23.62
N ASP A 326 2.77 -5.29 24.14
CA ASP A 326 2.60 -6.61 24.76
C ASP A 326 2.01 -7.64 23.82
N GLY A 327 1.52 -7.21 22.65
CA GLY A 327 0.79 -8.07 21.73
C GLY A 327 -0.59 -8.49 22.27
N GLY A 328 -1.08 -9.60 21.76
CA GLY A 328 -2.37 -10.19 22.18
C GLY A 328 -2.68 -11.48 21.44
N PRO A 329 -3.79 -12.16 21.80
CA PRO A 329 -4.24 -13.34 21.08
C PRO A 329 -4.77 -12.96 19.69
N ASP A 330 -4.50 -13.82 18.71
CA ASP A 330 -5.09 -13.69 17.37
C ASP A 330 -6.62 -13.69 17.44
N GLN A 331 -7.26 -12.96 16.56
CA GLN A 331 -8.73 -12.83 16.50
C GLN A 331 -9.23 -13.08 15.08
N ASP A 332 -10.39 -13.70 14.95
CA ASP A 332 -11.10 -13.79 13.68
C ASP A 332 -12.07 -12.61 13.56
N ILE A 333 -11.79 -11.73 12.59
CA ILE A 333 -12.58 -10.53 12.31
C ILE A 333 -13.05 -10.57 10.86
N ASN A 334 -14.35 -10.63 10.64
CA ASN A 334 -14.95 -10.68 9.30
C ASN A 334 -14.36 -11.78 8.38
N GLY A 335 -14.04 -12.95 8.96
CA GLY A 335 -13.46 -14.07 8.23
C GLY A 335 -11.95 -13.94 7.95
N LEU A 336 -11.29 -12.93 8.49
CA LEU A 336 -9.84 -12.76 8.43
C LEU A 336 -9.22 -13.03 9.81
N ARG A 337 -8.16 -13.83 9.84
CA ARG A 337 -7.37 -14.05 11.05
C ARG A 337 -6.40 -12.90 11.25
N ILE A 338 -6.72 -12.05 12.21
CA ILE A 338 -5.92 -10.88 12.57
C ILE A 338 -4.93 -11.27 13.67
N LYS A 339 -3.65 -11.02 13.42
CA LYS A 339 -2.55 -11.26 14.37
C LYS A 339 -2.30 -10.04 15.23
N PHE A 340 -1.87 -10.28 16.47
CA PHE A 340 -1.51 -9.26 17.45
C PHE A 340 -0.10 -9.49 18.00
N PRO A 341 0.95 -9.42 17.17
CA PRO A 341 2.32 -9.64 17.62
C PRO A 341 2.79 -8.52 18.56
N LYS A 342 3.81 -8.85 19.38
CA LYS A 342 4.54 -7.83 20.14
C LYS A 342 5.38 -6.97 19.19
N ALA A 343 5.50 -5.68 19.48
CA ALA A 343 6.28 -4.75 18.68
C ALA A 343 7.73 -5.20 18.48
N VAL A 344 8.39 -5.70 19.52
CA VAL A 344 9.78 -6.18 19.47
C VAL A 344 9.96 -7.38 18.53
N ASP A 345 8.98 -8.29 18.46
CA ASP A 345 9.05 -9.47 17.60
C ASP A 345 8.76 -9.10 16.14
N TYR A 346 7.81 -8.19 15.92
CA TYR A 346 7.49 -7.68 14.59
C TYR A 346 8.63 -6.83 14.02
N GLU A 347 9.26 -5.98 14.82
CA GLU A 347 10.46 -5.21 14.43
C GLU A 347 11.58 -6.13 13.94
N ARG A 348 11.79 -7.28 14.61
CA ARG A 348 12.78 -8.29 14.20
C ARG A 348 12.42 -8.85 12.82
N THR A 349 11.16 -9.19 12.58
CA THR A 349 10.67 -9.68 11.29
C THR A 349 10.94 -8.67 10.17
N VAL A 350 10.59 -7.41 10.37
CA VAL A 350 10.85 -6.32 9.42
C VAL A 350 12.34 -6.18 9.11
N ARG A 351 13.18 -6.18 10.14
CA ARG A 351 14.64 -6.10 9.98
C ARG A 351 15.22 -7.26 9.18
N ASP A 352 14.74 -8.48 9.42
CA ASP A 352 15.24 -9.66 8.71
C ASP A 352 14.78 -9.67 7.23
N GLN A 353 13.59 -9.16 6.94
CA GLN A 353 13.12 -8.96 5.57
C GLN A 353 14.00 -7.93 4.81
N LEU A 354 14.36 -6.81 5.44
CA LEU A 354 15.21 -5.78 4.82
C LEU A 354 16.64 -6.28 4.59
N LYS A 355 17.24 -7.00 5.55
CA LYS A 355 18.57 -7.62 5.40
C LYS A 355 18.66 -8.55 4.19
N SER A 356 17.57 -9.25 3.85
CA SER A 356 17.53 -10.17 2.71
C SER A 356 17.81 -9.49 1.36
N VAL A 357 17.71 -8.17 1.29
CA VAL A 357 17.93 -7.35 0.09
C VAL A 357 19.04 -6.30 0.27
N GLY A 358 19.83 -6.42 1.33
CA GLY A 358 20.98 -5.55 1.59
C GLY A 358 20.63 -4.15 2.09
N LYS A 359 19.48 -4.00 2.75
CA LYS A 359 19.03 -2.74 3.38
C LYS A 359 18.99 -2.83 4.90
#